data_00f701e9a84c60bd4736584cf90b13b7
#
_entry.id   00f701e9a84c60bd4736584cf90b13b7
#
_cell.length_a   1.000
_cell.length_b   1.000
_cell.length_c   1.000
_cell.angle_alpha   90.00
_cell.angle_beta   90.00
_cell.angle_gamma   90.00
#
_symmetry.space_group_name_H-M   'P 1'
#
loop_
_entity.id
_entity.type
_entity.pdbx_description
1 polymer ?
#
loop_
_entity_poly.entity_id
_entity_poly.type
_entity_poly.pdbx_seq_one_letter_code
_entity_poly.pdbx_strand_id
1 'polypeptide(L)'
;PAGAATGQLVFKRVSGGLLVQTGDSRNVAPSELRVVTKRAPTPSQLADLMFAWRVAKFVKSNAIVYCGGGMTLGVGAGQMSRVDSTRIAASKAANSKLDLAGSVVASDAFFPFRDGLDVVADQGAAAVIQPGGSVRDDEVIAAADERDIAMVFTGIRHFRH
;
A
#
# COMPACT_ATOMS: atom_id res chain seq x y z
N PRO A 1 -9.64 17.22 -14.19
CA PRO A 1 -8.92 17.79 -13.07
C PRO A 1 -7.54 18.18 -13.54
N ALA A 2 -7.21 19.47 -13.43
CA ALA A 2 -5.92 20.00 -13.79
C ALA A 2 -4.82 19.19 -13.06
N GLY A 3 -3.80 18.73 -13.80
CA GLY A 3 -2.67 18.00 -13.21
C GLY A 3 -2.10 18.83 -12.07
N ALA A 4 -1.81 18.16 -10.94
CA ALA A 4 -1.11 18.80 -9.85
C ALA A 4 0.18 19.40 -10.40
N ALA A 5 0.37 20.71 -10.24
CA ALA A 5 1.55 21.39 -10.74
C ALA A 5 2.79 20.74 -10.08
N THR A 6 3.66 20.17 -10.90
CA THR A 6 4.95 19.65 -10.46
C THR A 6 5.73 20.79 -9.81
N GLY A 7 6.14 20.60 -8.54
CA GLY A 7 6.90 21.62 -7.80
C GLY A 7 6.08 22.45 -6.80
N GLN A 8 4.79 22.16 -6.59
CA GLN A 8 4.03 22.83 -5.54
C GLN A 8 4.60 22.48 -4.16
N LEU A 9 4.88 23.52 -3.35
CA LEU A 9 5.34 23.35 -1.98
C LEU A 9 4.15 23.13 -1.03
N VAL A 10 4.35 22.22 -0.10
CA VAL A 10 3.43 21.96 1.02
C VAL A 10 4.06 22.51 2.29
N PHE A 11 3.27 23.24 3.06
CA PHE A 11 3.71 23.89 4.28
C PHE A 11 2.97 23.29 5.48
N LYS A 12 3.71 22.98 6.55
CA LYS A 12 3.15 22.57 7.83
C LYS A 12 3.71 23.44 8.93
N ARG A 13 2.84 24.11 9.68
CA ARG A 13 3.24 24.84 10.86
C ARG A 13 3.61 23.87 11.98
N VAL A 14 4.75 24.09 12.61
CA VAL A 14 5.21 23.39 13.80
C VAL A 14 5.54 24.40 14.90
N SER A 15 5.69 23.93 16.13
CA SER A 15 6.13 24.80 17.22
C SER A 15 7.50 25.37 16.91
N GLY A 16 7.59 26.70 16.85
CA GLY A 16 8.84 27.42 16.57
C GLY A 16 9.29 27.48 15.11
N GLY A 17 8.47 27.01 14.13
CA GLY A 17 8.89 27.04 12.75
C GLY A 17 7.87 26.58 11.72
N LEU A 18 8.36 26.31 10.52
CA LEU A 18 7.60 25.87 9.38
C LEU A 18 8.34 24.72 8.69
N LEU A 19 7.67 23.60 8.49
CA LEU A 19 8.15 22.53 7.61
C LEU A 19 7.71 22.84 6.18
N VAL A 20 8.67 22.81 5.26
CA VAL A 20 8.45 23.02 3.83
C VAL A 20 8.94 21.80 3.08
N GLN A 21 8.09 21.25 2.20
CA GLN A 21 8.47 20.10 1.36
C GLN A 21 7.80 20.21 0.00
N THR A 22 8.35 19.53 -0.98
CA THR A 22 7.67 19.34 -2.26
C THR A 22 6.44 18.45 -2.09
N GLY A 23 5.35 18.79 -2.77
CA GLY A 23 4.14 17.97 -2.78
C GLY A 23 4.40 16.59 -3.39
N ASP A 24 3.68 15.58 -2.90
CA ASP A 24 3.66 14.24 -3.48
C ASP A 24 2.81 14.23 -4.76
N SER A 25 3.43 14.64 -5.88
CA SER A 25 2.75 14.76 -7.18
C SER A 25 2.92 13.53 -8.06
N ARG A 26 3.82 12.59 -7.71
CA ARG A 26 4.14 11.45 -8.56
C ARG A 26 3.03 10.41 -8.56
N ASN A 27 2.66 9.95 -9.77
CA ASN A 27 1.80 8.80 -9.99
C ASN A 27 2.60 7.74 -10.76
N VAL A 28 2.45 6.48 -10.35
CA VAL A 28 3.09 5.32 -10.98
C VAL A 28 2.21 4.83 -12.11
N ALA A 29 2.81 4.54 -13.27
CA ALA A 29 2.14 3.84 -14.36
C ALA A 29 2.30 2.31 -14.20
N PRO A 30 1.39 1.48 -14.73
CA PRO A 30 1.51 0.02 -14.66
C PRO A 30 2.83 -0.51 -15.25
N SER A 31 3.37 0.15 -16.26
CA SER A 31 4.65 -0.20 -16.90
C SER A 31 5.88 0.07 -16.03
N GLU A 32 5.75 0.86 -14.95
CA GLU A 32 6.82 1.15 -14.00
C GLU A 32 6.87 0.15 -12.85
N LEU A 33 5.85 -0.73 -12.74
CA LEU A 33 5.80 -1.73 -11.70
C LEU A 33 6.76 -2.89 -11.98
N ARG A 34 7.45 -3.34 -10.94
CA ARG A 34 8.33 -4.51 -11.00
C ARG A 34 7.68 -5.67 -10.24
N VAL A 35 7.34 -6.75 -10.93
CA VAL A 35 6.96 -8.01 -10.28
C VAL A 35 8.20 -8.60 -9.62
N VAL A 36 8.10 -8.93 -8.32
CA VAL A 36 9.23 -9.40 -7.51
C VAL A 36 9.06 -10.82 -7.00
N THR A 37 7.86 -11.37 -7.05
CA THR A 37 7.51 -12.74 -6.65
C THR A 37 7.47 -13.67 -7.86
N LYS A 38 7.51 -15.00 -7.61
CA LYS A 38 7.35 -16.04 -8.64
C LYS A 38 6.02 -15.94 -9.36
N ARG A 39 4.96 -15.64 -8.60
CA ARG A 39 3.63 -15.40 -9.14
C ARG A 39 3.48 -13.93 -9.55
N ALA A 40 3.04 -13.68 -10.77
CA ALA A 40 2.64 -12.36 -11.24
C ALA A 40 1.15 -12.11 -10.92
N PRO A 41 0.75 -10.84 -10.68
CA PRO A 41 -0.67 -10.52 -10.54
C PRO A 41 -1.40 -10.73 -11.87
N THR A 42 -2.66 -11.16 -11.78
CA THR A 42 -3.56 -11.20 -12.95
C THR A 42 -3.87 -9.79 -13.44
N PRO A 43 -4.35 -9.60 -14.68
CA PRO A 43 -4.77 -8.27 -15.15
C PRO A 43 -5.81 -7.59 -14.26
N SER A 44 -6.76 -8.34 -13.71
CA SER A 44 -7.75 -7.83 -12.76
C SER A 44 -7.10 -7.39 -11.46
N GLN A 45 -6.24 -8.22 -10.88
CA GLN A 45 -5.48 -7.86 -9.67
C GLN A 45 -4.59 -6.64 -9.90
N LEU A 46 -3.97 -6.51 -11.07
CA LEU A 46 -3.15 -5.34 -11.40
C LEU A 46 -3.99 -4.06 -11.44
N ALA A 47 -5.18 -4.10 -12.01
CA ALA A 47 -6.11 -2.96 -12.01
C ALA A 47 -6.50 -2.56 -10.57
N ASP A 48 -6.85 -3.52 -9.73
CA ASP A 48 -7.19 -3.30 -8.32
C ASP A 48 -5.98 -2.82 -7.50
N LEU A 49 -4.76 -3.34 -7.75
CA LEU A 49 -3.52 -2.86 -7.14
C LEU A 49 -3.25 -1.39 -7.46
N MET A 50 -3.43 -0.99 -8.73
CA MET A 50 -3.28 0.40 -9.15
C MET A 50 -4.32 1.32 -8.52
N PHE A 51 -5.56 0.85 -8.35
CA PHE A 51 -6.59 1.57 -7.63
C PHE A 51 -6.22 1.72 -6.14
N ALA A 52 -5.88 0.61 -5.47
CA ALA A 52 -5.47 0.59 -4.07
C ALA A 52 -4.27 1.52 -3.80
N TRP A 53 -3.28 1.53 -4.71
CA TRP A 53 -2.12 2.40 -4.64
C TRP A 53 -2.47 3.88 -4.69
N ARG A 54 -3.38 4.27 -5.59
CA ARG A 54 -3.88 5.64 -5.68
C ARG A 54 -4.63 6.06 -4.42
N VAL A 55 -5.40 5.16 -3.82
CA VAL A 55 -6.08 5.42 -2.54
C VAL A 55 -5.06 5.58 -1.42
N ALA A 56 -4.10 4.65 -1.30
CA ALA A 56 -3.08 4.66 -0.25
C ALA A 56 -2.28 5.98 -0.21
N LYS A 57 -2.01 6.58 -1.37
CA LYS A 57 -1.36 7.90 -1.48
C LYS A 57 -2.05 9.00 -0.66
N PHE A 58 -3.37 8.94 -0.51
CA PHE A 58 -4.16 9.95 0.22
C PHE A 58 -4.52 9.53 1.65
N VAL A 59 -4.19 8.30 2.04
CA VAL A 59 -4.44 7.79 3.39
C VAL A 59 -3.28 8.16 4.31
N LYS A 60 -3.61 8.55 5.55
CA LYS A 60 -2.61 8.89 6.55
C LYS A 60 -1.73 7.68 6.91
N SER A 61 -0.41 7.86 6.87
CA SER A 61 0.59 6.83 7.21
C SER A 61 0.50 6.38 8.69
N ASN A 62 0.83 5.15 9.05
CA ASN A 62 1.02 4.02 8.14
C ASN A 62 -0.30 3.61 7.52
N ALA A 63 -0.35 3.43 6.22
CA ALA A 63 -1.56 3.13 5.48
C ALA A 63 -1.54 1.72 4.88
N ILE A 64 -2.62 0.96 5.13
CA ILE A 64 -2.91 -0.31 4.47
C ILE A 64 -4.31 -0.22 3.87
N VAL A 65 -4.42 -0.51 2.58
CA VAL A 65 -5.68 -0.41 1.83
C VAL A 65 -5.95 -1.73 1.12
N TYR A 66 -7.04 -2.40 1.53
CA TYR A 66 -7.56 -3.59 0.84
C TYR A 66 -8.56 -3.17 -0.24
N CYS A 67 -8.41 -3.73 -1.43
CA CYS A 67 -9.29 -3.50 -2.57
C CYS A 67 -9.65 -4.79 -3.28
N GLY A 68 -10.78 -4.77 -3.98
CA GLY A 68 -11.22 -5.84 -4.86
C GLY A 68 -12.40 -5.37 -5.70
N GLY A 69 -12.44 -5.76 -6.97
CA GLY A 69 -13.51 -5.38 -7.88
C GLY A 69 -13.66 -3.86 -8.08
N GLY A 70 -12.58 -3.12 -8.05
CA GLY A 70 -12.57 -1.66 -8.23
C GLY A 70 -13.06 -0.85 -7.03
N MET A 71 -13.17 -1.46 -5.84
CA MET A 71 -13.60 -0.76 -4.63
C MET A 71 -12.67 -1.02 -3.45
N THR A 72 -12.67 -0.11 -2.47
CA THR A 72 -12.00 -0.32 -1.18
C THR A 72 -12.83 -1.24 -0.32
N LEU A 73 -12.21 -2.28 0.25
CA LEU A 73 -12.82 -3.22 1.17
C LEU A 73 -12.53 -2.87 2.62
N GLY A 74 -11.32 -2.41 2.90
CA GLY A 74 -10.90 -2.00 4.23
C GLY A 74 -9.71 -1.05 4.18
N VAL A 75 -9.72 -0.05 5.06
CA VAL A 75 -8.66 0.97 5.16
C VAL A 75 -8.19 1.09 6.60
N GLY A 76 -6.91 0.84 6.83
CA GLY A 76 -6.19 1.15 8.06
C GLY A 76 -5.29 2.35 7.85
N ALA A 77 -5.41 3.35 8.71
CA ALA A 77 -4.79 4.65 8.53
C ALA A 77 -4.22 5.19 9.84
N GLY A 78 -3.11 5.91 9.77
CA GLY A 78 -2.57 6.71 10.88
C GLY A 78 -2.07 5.90 12.06
N GLN A 79 -1.70 4.64 11.86
CA GLN A 79 -1.23 3.77 12.93
C GLN A 79 0.30 3.79 13.06
N MET A 80 0.77 3.38 14.24
CA MET A 80 2.20 3.31 14.55
C MET A 80 2.92 2.17 13.82
N SER A 81 2.16 1.12 13.45
CA SER A 81 2.70 -0.03 12.70
C SER A 81 1.79 -0.42 11.53
N ARG A 82 2.37 -1.11 10.52
CA ARG A 82 1.61 -1.68 9.41
C ARG A 82 0.74 -2.85 9.85
N VAL A 83 1.20 -3.62 10.82
CA VAL A 83 0.44 -4.71 11.43
C VAL A 83 -0.88 -4.17 12.01
N ASP A 84 -0.83 -3.06 12.76
CA ASP A 84 -2.03 -2.44 13.33
C ASP A 84 -2.95 -1.88 12.24
N SER A 85 -2.39 -1.21 11.23
CA SER A 85 -3.17 -0.76 10.07
C SER A 85 -3.86 -1.91 9.34
N THR A 86 -3.18 -3.06 9.18
CA THR A 86 -3.75 -4.27 8.59
C THR A 86 -4.94 -4.78 9.40
N ARG A 87 -4.77 -4.92 10.72
CA ARG A 87 -5.83 -5.40 11.62
C ARG A 87 -7.04 -4.47 11.64
N ILE A 88 -6.81 -3.15 11.65
CA ILE A 88 -7.87 -2.14 11.60
C ILE A 88 -8.61 -2.21 10.26
N ALA A 89 -7.89 -2.32 9.13
CA ALA A 89 -8.51 -2.47 7.82
C ALA A 89 -9.41 -3.71 7.76
N ALA A 90 -8.91 -4.85 8.25
CA ALA A 90 -9.67 -6.10 8.30
C ALA A 90 -10.91 -6.00 9.22
N SER A 91 -10.76 -5.40 10.40
CA SER A 91 -11.90 -5.16 11.32
C SER A 91 -12.99 -4.29 10.67
N LYS A 92 -12.60 -3.24 9.94
CA LYS A 92 -13.55 -2.38 9.22
C LYS A 92 -14.26 -3.12 8.08
N ALA A 93 -13.55 -3.96 7.33
CA ALA A 93 -14.14 -4.81 6.31
C ALA A 93 -15.18 -5.76 6.91
N ALA A 94 -14.81 -6.45 7.99
CA ALA A 94 -15.71 -7.38 8.70
C ALA A 94 -16.97 -6.67 9.23
N ASN A 95 -16.83 -5.48 9.83
CA ASN A 95 -17.94 -4.68 10.32
C ASN A 95 -18.90 -4.25 9.19
N SER A 96 -18.36 -4.09 7.98
CA SER A 96 -19.13 -3.78 6.76
C SER A 96 -19.59 -5.02 6.01
N LYS A 97 -19.33 -6.22 6.54
CA LYS A 97 -19.65 -7.52 5.92
C LYS A 97 -19.00 -7.70 4.54
N LEU A 98 -17.81 -7.15 4.36
CA LEU A 98 -16.99 -7.28 3.15
C LEU A 98 -15.95 -8.38 3.37
N ASP A 99 -15.85 -9.29 2.39
CA ASP A 99 -14.87 -10.36 2.39
C ASP A 99 -13.52 -9.85 1.83
N LEU A 100 -12.43 -10.23 2.48
CA LEU A 100 -11.07 -9.93 2.06
C LEU A 100 -10.41 -11.08 1.29
N ALA A 101 -11.06 -12.23 1.18
CA ALA A 101 -10.53 -13.38 0.44
C ALA A 101 -10.32 -13.00 -1.05
N GLY A 102 -9.12 -13.24 -1.56
CA GLY A 102 -8.73 -12.90 -2.93
C GLY A 102 -8.51 -11.40 -3.19
N SER A 103 -8.62 -10.54 -2.19
CA SER A 103 -8.39 -9.10 -2.32
C SER A 103 -6.94 -8.77 -2.68
N VAL A 104 -6.72 -7.52 -3.06
CA VAL A 104 -5.38 -6.95 -3.22
C VAL A 104 -5.11 -5.91 -2.13
N VAL A 105 -3.83 -5.66 -1.83
CA VAL A 105 -3.42 -4.74 -0.77
C VAL A 105 -2.38 -3.75 -1.26
N ALA A 106 -2.55 -2.47 -0.91
CA ALA A 106 -1.53 -1.44 -1.03
C ALA A 106 -0.99 -1.05 0.34
N SER A 107 0.33 -0.94 0.44
CA SER A 107 1.03 -0.34 1.58
C SER A 107 1.77 0.91 1.13
N ASP A 108 1.58 2.04 1.81
CA ASP A 108 2.16 3.34 1.47
C ASP A 108 3.69 3.41 1.54
N ALA A 109 4.32 2.46 2.27
CA ALA A 109 5.75 2.25 2.34
C ALA A 109 6.08 0.74 2.42
N PHE A 110 7.37 0.39 2.42
CA PHE A 110 7.81 -1.02 2.46
C PHE A 110 7.43 -1.72 3.78
N PHE A 111 7.27 -3.04 3.72
CA PHE A 111 7.20 -3.87 4.91
C PHE A 111 8.63 -4.03 5.50
N PRO A 112 8.87 -3.61 6.76
CA PRO A 112 10.21 -3.71 7.35
C PRO A 112 10.59 -5.15 7.72
N PHE A 113 9.60 -6.03 7.92
CA PHE A 113 9.72 -7.43 8.30
C PHE A 113 8.59 -8.23 7.66
N ARG A 114 8.76 -9.56 7.59
CA ARG A 114 7.75 -10.46 7.04
C ARG A 114 6.43 -10.49 7.81
N ASP A 115 6.44 -10.17 9.11
CA ASP A 115 5.25 -10.18 9.97
C ASP A 115 4.10 -9.31 9.44
N GLY A 116 4.43 -8.15 8.87
CA GLY A 116 3.44 -7.29 8.23
C GLY A 116 2.76 -7.94 7.02
N LEU A 117 3.54 -8.66 6.21
CA LEU A 117 3.02 -9.42 5.07
C LEU A 117 2.24 -10.66 5.53
N ASP A 118 2.74 -11.38 6.53
CA ASP A 118 2.06 -12.57 7.07
C ASP A 118 0.65 -12.20 7.57
N VAL A 119 0.50 -11.09 8.30
CA VAL A 119 -0.83 -10.61 8.74
C VAL A 119 -1.72 -10.22 7.56
N VAL A 120 -1.17 -9.62 6.50
CA VAL A 120 -1.91 -9.32 5.26
C VAL A 120 -2.39 -10.60 4.59
N ALA A 121 -1.53 -11.62 4.50
CA ALA A 121 -1.84 -12.93 3.94
C ALA A 121 -2.93 -13.67 4.73
N ASP A 122 -2.85 -13.63 6.06
CA ASP A 122 -3.81 -14.27 6.97
C ASP A 122 -5.23 -13.69 6.82
N GLN A 123 -5.36 -12.46 6.31
CA GLN A 123 -6.65 -11.86 5.97
C GLN A 123 -7.16 -12.25 4.58
N GLY A 124 -6.43 -13.06 3.82
CA GLY A 124 -6.85 -13.59 2.52
C GLY A 124 -6.42 -12.77 1.31
N ALA A 125 -5.49 -11.82 1.45
CA ALA A 125 -4.96 -11.08 0.31
C ALA A 125 -4.24 -12.00 -0.69
N ALA A 126 -4.48 -11.79 -1.99
CA ALA A 126 -3.87 -12.55 -3.07
C ALA A 126 -2.78 -11.78 -3.82
N ALA A 127 -2.73 -10.45 -3.68
CA ALA A 127 -1.67 -9.64 -4.28
C ALA A 127 -1.37 -8.38 -3.46
N VAL A 128 -0.12 -7.90 -3.53
CA VAL A 128 0.38 -6.76 -2.77
C VAL A 128 1.14 -5.79 -3.67
N ILE A 129 0.91 -4.49 -3.47
CA ILE A 129 1.71 -3.40 -4.04
C ILE A 129 2.36 -2.60 -2.92
N GLN A 130 3.67 -2.38 -3.01
CA GLN A 130 4.46 -1.61 -2.05
C GLN A 130 5.67 -0.97 -2.75
N PRO A 131 6.36 -0.01 -2.11
CA PRO A 131 7.55 0.61 -2.72
C PRO A 131 8.73 -0.33 -2.90
N GLY A 132 8.98 -1.27 -1.98
CA GLY A 132 10.27 -1.91 -1.81
C GLY A 132 11.33 -0.96 -1.23
N GLY A 133 12.59 -1.40 -1.17
CA GLY A 133 13.72 -0.63 -0.68
C GLY A 133 14.05 -0.86 0.80
N SER A 134 13.49 -1.90 1.41
CA SER A 134 13.93 -2.39 2.72
C SER A 134 15.19 -3.24 2.57
N VAL A 135 16.06 -3.21 3.57
CA VAL A 135 17.19 -4.17 3.67
C VAL A 135 16.72 -5.62 3.82
N ARG A 136 15.42 -5.83 4.08
CA ARG A 136 14.77 -7.13 4.24
C ARG A 136 13.77 -7.45 3.13
N ASP A 137 13.89 -6.80 1.97
CA ASP A 137 12.99 -7.08 0.83
C ASP A 137 13.00 -8.56 0.45
N ASP A 138 14.17 -9.22 0.47
CA ASP A 138 14.29 -10.65 0.14
C ASP A 138 13.51 -11.54 1.12
N GLU A 139 13.49 -11.21 2.41
CA GLU A 139 12.68 -11.91 3.42
C GLU A 139 11.18 -11.75 3.17
N VAL A 140 10.76 -10.53 2.84
CA VAL A 140 9.35 -10.20 2.56
C VAL A 140 8.88 -10.84 1.25
N ILE A 141 9.73 -10.85 0.21
CA ILE A 141 9.46 -11.53 -1.06
C ILE A 141 9.33 -13.05 -0.86
N ALA A 142 10.25 -13.65 -0.09
CA ALA A 142 10.21 -15.08 0.22
C ALA A 142 8.90 -15.44 0.95
N ALA A 143 8.48 -14.62 1.93
CA ALA A 143 7.21 -14.82 2.63
C ALA A 143 5.99 -14.70 1.68
N ALA A 144 6.02 -13.80 0.70
CA ALA A 144 4.98 -13.70 -0.31
C ALA A 144 4.93 -14.93 -1.21
N ASP A 145 6.09 -15.44 -1.63
CA ASP A 145 6.20 -16.67 -2.43
C ASP A 145 5.70 -17.90 -1.65
N GLU A 146 6.03 -18.01 -0.35
CA GLU A 146 5.53 -19.08 0.54
C GLU A 146 3.99 -19.10 0.65
N ARG A 147 3.36 -17.93 0.55
CA ARG A 147 1.90 -17.72 0.68
C ARG A 147 1.18 -17.65 -0.67
N ASP A 148 1.88 -17.88 -1.79
CA ASP A 148 1.37 -17.72 -3.15
C ASP A 148 0.75 -16.33 -3.42
N ILE A 149 1.33 -15.27 -2.83
CA ILE A 149 0.93 -13.89 -3.02
C ILE A 149 1.76 -13.26 -4.13
N ALA A 150 1.09 -12.66 -5.12
CA ALA A 150 1.77 -11.84 -6.11
C ALA A 150 2.22 -10.51 -5.49
N MET A 151 3.46 -10.09 -5.70
CA MET A 151 3.95 -8.80 -5.19
C MET A 151 4.57 -7.96 -6.29
N VAL A 152 4.21 -6.67 -6.29
CA VAL A 152 4.81 -5.67 -7.18
C VAL A 152 5.41 -4.52 -6.38
N PHE A 153 6.57 -4.03 -6.84
CA PHE A 153 7.23 -2.86 -6.30
C PHE A 153 7.03 -1.64 -7.19
N THR A 154 6.79 -0.48 -6.55
CA THR A 154 6.62 0.80 -7.23
C THR A 154 7.91 1.63 -7.27
N GLY A 155 8.88 1.36 -6.38
CA GLY A 155 10.07 2.19 -6.19
C GLY A 155 9.80 3.57 -5.59
N ILE A 156 8.56 3.87 -5.23
CA ILE A 156 8.13 5.17 -4.71
C ILE A 156 7.28 4.94 -3.47
N ARG A 157 7.57 5.68 -2.40
CA ARG A 157 6.76 5.68 -1.18
C ARG A 157 5.87 6.92 -1.11
N HIS A 158 4.72 6.78 -0.49
CA HIS A 158 3.82 7.88 -0.16
C HIS A 158 3.73 8.02 1.36
N PHE A 159 4.32 9.08 1.92
CA PHE A 159 4.26 9.36 3.35
C PHE A 159 3.37 10.58 3.63
N ARG A 160 2.11 10.30 3.94
CA ARG A 160 1.16 11.34 4.33
C ARG A 160 1.00 11.37 5.86
N HIS A 161 1.70 12.32 6.48
CA HIS A 161 1.62 12.56 7.93
C HIS A 161 0.74 13.74 8.30
#